data_686238afd638a1c8f8022af9d03b195f
#
_entry.id   686238afd638a1c8f8022af9d03b195f
#
_cell.length_a   1.000
_cell.length_b   1.000
_cell.length_c   1.000
_cell.angle_alpha   90.00
_cell.angle_beta   90.00
_cell.angle_gamma   90.00
#
_symmetry.space_group_name_H-M   'P 1'
#
loop_
_entity.id
_entity.type
_entity.pdbx_description
1 polymer ?
#
loop_
_entity_poly.entity_id
_entity_poly.type
_entity_poly.pdbx_seq_one_letter_code
_entity_poly.pdbx_strand_id
1 'polypeptide(L)'
;MIIALINWRVIPDKASEFIEFWGSTLKLDGSPGLIGEFLSKVEGPDFFDKITWQMEPTETEEDKSFWKSETYASFVNVGIWESLADFDRAVGRLMNADPKAMNEYEAAPRRRAVVTPSAWRIGASKFPEASSEGVVP
;
A
#
# COMPACT_ATOMS: atom_id res chain seq x y z
N MET A 1 -7.01 -9.52 14.13
CA MET A 1 -6.77 -9.08 12.75
C MET A 1 -6.37 -7.62 12.73
N ILE A 2 -5.45 -7.27 11.88
CA ILE A 2 -5.06 -5.88 11.64
C ILE A 2 -5.11 -5.59 10.13
N ILE A 3 -5.19 -4.32 9.77
CA ILE A 3 -5.04 -3.87 8.40
C ILE A 3 -3.86 -2.91 8.36
N ALA A 4 -2.86 -3.25 7.55
CA ALA A 4 -1.72 -2.39 7.30
C ALA A 4 -1.99 -1.56 6.05
N LEU A 5 -1.91 -0.25 6.19
CA LEU A 5 -2.06 0.71 5.10
C LEU A 5 -0.71 1.35 4.83
N ILE A 6 -0.21 1.21 3.63
CA ILE A 6 1.08 1.78 3.24
C ILE A 6 0.87 2.63 2.00
N ASN A 7 1.10 3.93 2.14
CA ASN A 7 1.08 4.83 1.00
C ASN A 7 2.48 4.98 0.44
N TRP A 8 2.70 4.42 -0.73
CA TRP A 8 3.94 4.54 -1.49
C TRP A 8 3.88 5.77 -2.36
N ARG A 9 4.91 6.60 -2.26
CA ARG A 9 5.08 7.79 -3.11
C ARG A 9 6.22 7.51 -4.06
N VAL A 10 5.86 7.08 -5.26
CA VAL A 10 6.78 6.51 -6.25
C VAL A 10 7.19 7.54 -7.27
N ILE A 11 8.44 7.49 -7.71
CA ILE A 11 8.94 8.33 -8.82
C ILE A 11 8.04 8.05 -10.04
N PRO A 12 7.42 9.08 -10.65
CA PRO A 12 6.41 8.87 -11.70
C PRO A 12 6.88 7.99 -12.85
N ASP A 13 8.09 8.20 -13.33
CA ASP A 13 8.65 7.43 -14.46
C ASP A 13 8.94 5.98 -14.11
N LYS A 14 8.91 5.64 -12.83
CA LYS A 14 9.19 4.28 -12.33
C LYS A 14 7.95 3.54 -11.84
N ALA A 15 6.76 4.09 -12.06
CA ALA A 15 5.53 3.51 -11.55
C ALA A 15 5.29 2.07 -12.05
N SER A 16 5.49 1.82 -13.33
CA SER A 16 5.31 0.47 -13.90
C SER A 16 6.35 -0.52 -13.37
N GLU A 17 7.59 -0.10 -13.26
CA GLU A 17 8.67 -0.92 -12.69
C GLU A 17 8.40 -1.24 -11.21
N PHE A 18 7.85 -0.27 -10.47
CA PHE A 18 7.49 -0.46 -9.08
C PHE A 18 6.39 -1.53 -8.91
N ILE A 19 5.36 -1.49 -9.75
CA ILE A 19 4.29 -2.50 -9.71
C ILE A 19 4.88 -3.90 -9.93
N GLU A 20 5.75 -4.04 -10.91
CA GLU A 20 6.43 -5.31 -11.20
C GLU A 20 7.33 -5.74 -10.04
N PHE A 21 8.10 -4.83 -9.49
CA PHE A 21 8.95 -5.08 -8.33
C PHE A 21 8.13 -5.53 -7.11
N TRP A 22 7.02 -4.87 -6.85
CA TRP A 22 6.13 -5.23 -5.75
C TRP A 22 5.57 -6.65 -5.92
N GLY A 23 5.14 -6.99 -7.12
CA GLY A 23 4.56 -8.30 -7.41
C GLY A 23 5.57 -9.45 -7.46
N SER A 24 6.81 -9.17 -7.83
CA SER A 24 7.83 -10.22 -8.06
C SER A 24 8.90 -10.29 -6.96
N THR A 25 9.32 -9.15 -6.41
CA THR A 25 10.43 -9.07 -5.46
C THR A 25 9.96 -8.83 -4.02
N LEU A 26 9.01 -7.91 -3.81
CA LEU A 26 8.38 -7.71 -2.51
C LEU A 26 7.28 -8.73 -2.22
N LYS A 27 7.52 -9.95 -2.59
CA LYS A 27 6.52 -11.00 -2.56
C LYS A 27 6.31 -11.53 -1.15
N LEU A 28 5.11 -11.36 -0.64
CA LEU A 28 4.70 -11.86 0.68
C LEU A 28 3.76 -13.07 0.61
N ASP A 29 3.52 -13.59 -0.58
CA ASP A 29 2.65 -14.74 -0.81
C ASP A 29 3.04 -15.90 0.10
N GLY A 30 2.06 -16.52 0.72
CA GLY A 30 2.28 -17.63 1.62
C GLY A 30 2.90 -17.27 2.96
N SER A 31 3.09 -15.98 3.27
CA SER A 31 3.55 -15.59 4.61
C SER A 31 2.53 -15.97 5.66
N PRO A 32 2.97 -16.60 6.78
CA PRO A 32 2.05 -16.93 7.87
C PRO A 32 1.31 -15.69 8.38
N GLY A 33 -0.01 -15.80 8.47
CA GLY A 33 -0.87 -14.73 8.96
C GLY A 33 -1.33 -13.73 7.90
N LEU A 34 -0.81 -13.78 6.69
CA LEU A 34 -1.31 -12.96 5.60
C LEU A 34 -2.67 -13.49 5.12
N ILE A 35 -3.70 -12.66 5.18
CA ILE A 35 -5.04 -12.99 4.68
C ILE A 35 -5.20 -12.54 3.24
N GLY A 36 -4.76 -11.32 2.93
CA GLY A 36 -4.80 -10.78 1.58
C GLY A 36 -4.12 -9.43 1.51
N GLU A 37 -3.67 -9.07 0.31
CA GLU A 37 -2.95 -7.82 0.10
C GLU A 37 -3.23 -7.27 -1.27
N PHE A 38 -3.41 -5.95 -1.36
CA PHE A 38 -3.67 -5.25 -2.60
C PHE A 38 -2.71 -4.07 -2.72
N LEU A 39 -2.09 -3.92 -3.88
CA LEU A 39 -1.43 -2.69 -4.28
C LEU A 39 -2.36 -1.95 -5.22
N SER A 40 -2.83 -0.77 -4.82
CA SER A 40 -3.81 0.02 -5.56
C SER A 40 -3.20 1.34 -5.99
N LYS A 41 -3.28 1.65 -7.28
CA LYS A 41 -2.93 2.97 -7.78
C LYS A 41 -4.02 3.96 -7.40
N VAL A 42 -3.62 5.11 -6.89
CA VAL A 42 -4.56 6.18 -6.60
C VAL A 42 -4.85 6.94 -7.90
N GLU A 43 -6.07 6.78 -8.41
CA GLU A 43 -6.47 7.36 -9.68
C GLU A 43 -6.94 8.81 -9.58
N GLY A 44 -7.11 9.30 -8.37
CA GLY A 44 -7.55 10.65 -8.11
C GLY A 44 -8.95 10.72 -7.50
N PRO A 45 -9.38 11.92 -7.15
CA PRO A 45 -10.72 12.11 -6.62
C PRO A 45 -11.74 11.99 -7.74
N ASP A 46 -12.84 11.39 -7.42
CA ASP A 46 -14.04 11.44 -8.24
C ASP A 46 -15.04 12.43 -7.60
N PHE A 47 -16.16 11.90 -7.13
CA PHE A 47 -17.17 12.70 -6.42
C PHE A 47 -16.72 13.15 -5.04
N PHE A 48 -15.65 12.59 -4.50
CA PHE A 48 -15.16 12.81 -3.15
C PHE A 48 -13.91 13.70 -3.11
N ASP A 49 -13.68 14.50 -4.12
CA ASP A 49 -12.52 15.38 -4.21
C ASP A 49 -12.41 16.41 -3.09
N LYS A 50 -13.50 16.63 -2.35
CA LYS A 50 -13.52 17.48 -1.16
C LYS A 50 -13.09 16.76 0.10
N ILE A 51 -12.97 15.45 0.06
CA ILE A 51 -12.51 14.66 1.20
C ILE A 51 -11.00 14.53 1.07
N THR A 52 -10.29 15.13 2.00
CA THR A 52 -8.83 15.06 2.04
C THR A 52 -8.40 14.30 3.28
N TRP A 53 -7.29 13.61 3.15
CA TRP A 53 -6.63 13.00 4.30
C TRP A 53 -5.99 14.09 5.14
N GLN A 54 -6.42 14.20 6.37
CA GLN A 54 -5.79 15.14 7.31
C GLN A 54 -4.69 14.41 8.08
N MET A 55 -3.49 14.87 7.84
CA MET A 55 -2.31 14.35 8.52
C MET A 55 -1.75 15.44 9.47
N GLU A 56 -0.46 15.45 9.66
CA GLU A 56 0.14 16.39 10.57
C GLU A 56 0.00 17.86 10.10
N PRO A 57 -0.14 18.82 11.02
CA PRO A 57 -0.33 20.24 10.64
C PRO A 57 0.81 20.85 9.84
N THR A 58 2.00 20.24 9.89
CA THR A 58 3.20 20.70 9.17
C THR A 58 3.27 20.19 7.73
N GLU A 59 2.36 19.32 7.32
CA GLU A 59 2.37 18.78 5.97
C GLU A 59 1.87 19.80 4.96
N THR A 60 2.42 19.73 3.75
CA THR A 60 2.00 20.55 2.62
C THR A 60 0.62 20.13 2.14
N GLU A 61 -0.03 20.95 1.31
CA GLU A 61 -1.30 20.57 0.71
C GLU A 61 -1.17 19.31 -0.17
N GLU A 62 -0.01 19.13 -0.80
CA GLU A 62 0.28 17.92 -1.56
C GLU A 62 0.37 16.70 -0.65
N ASP A 63 1.00 16.82 0.50
CA ASP A 63 1.11 15.72 1.47
C ASP A 63 -0.24 15.33 2.07
N LYS A 64 -1.18 16.25 2.15
CA LYS A 64 -2.53 15.99 2.66
C LYS A 64 -3.41 15.26 1.66
N SER A 65 -3.00 15.20 0.41
CA SER A 65 -3.78 14.56 -0.64
C SER A 65 -3.22 13.17 -0.95
N PHE A 66 -4.07 12.15 -0.88
CA PHE A 66 -3.70 10.81 -1.32
C PHE A 66 -3.60 10.68 -2.83
N TRP A 67 -4.39 11.45 -3.52
CA TRP A 67 -4.64 11.24 -4.94
C TRP A 67 -4.08 12.33 -5.84
N LYS A 68 -3.63 13.43 -5.27
CA LYS A 68 -3.23 14.57 -6.06
C LYS A 68 -1.78 14.93 -5.79
N SER A 69 -0.91 14.50 -6.68
CA SER A 69 0.48 14.88 -6.67
C SER A 69 1.00 15.00 -8.09
N GLU A 70 1.74 16.06 -8.35
CA GLU A 70 2.47 16.26 -9.59
C GLU A 70 3.90 15.72 -9.48
N THR A 71 4.38 15.46 -8.28
CA THR A 71 5.76 15.07 -8.00
C THR A 71 5.95 13.58 -7.78
N TYR A 72 4.87 12.83 -7.56
CA TYR A 72 4.95 11.38 -7.39
C TYR A 72 3.69 10.66 -7.86
N ALA A 73 3.85 9.39 -8.20
CA ALA A 73 2.74 8.47 -8.38
C ALA A 73 2.38 7.86 -7.02
N SER A 74 1.12 7.95 -6.63
CA SER A 74 0.66 7.47 -5.33
C SER A 74 0.04 6.08 -5.46
N PHE A 75 0.51 5.16 -4.61
CA PHE A 75 -0.05 3.82 -4.47
C PHE A 75 -0.42 3.60 -3.01
N VAL A 76 -1.50 2.88 -2.78
CA VAL A 76 -1.87 2.44 -1.44
C VAL A 76 -1.86 0.91 -1.40
N ASN A 77 -1.02 0.39 -0.53
CA ASN A 77 -0.98 -1.03 -0.23
C ASN A 77 -1.91 -1.30 0.94
N VAL A 78 -2.86 -2.20 0.76
CA VAL A 78 -3.78 -2.64 1.80
C VAL A 78 -3.46 -4.09 2.13
N GLY A 79 -2.89 -4.33 3.28
CA GLY A 79 -2.55 -5.68 3.75
C GLY A 79 -3.42 -6.08 4.92
N ILE A 80 -4.10 -7.21 4.81
CA ILE A 80 -4.96 -7.77 5.86
C ILE A 80 -4.23 -8.94 6.49
N TRP A 81 -4.00 -8.87 7.80
CA TRP A 81 -3.19 -9.83 8.54
C TRP A 81 -3.92 -10.35 9.77
N GLU A 82 -3.65 -11.57 10.16
CA GLU A 82 -4.21 -12.15 11.39
C GLU A 82 -3.74 -11.39 12.63
N SER A 83 -2.48 -10.93 12.65
CA SER A 83 -1.92 -10.19 13.77
C SER A 83 -0.84 -9.21 13.33
N LEU A 84 -0.58 -8.22 14.19
CA LEU A 84 0.56 -7.31 14.01
C LEU A 84 1.89 -8.05 14.04
N ALA A 85 2.01 -9.07 14.87
CA ALA A 85 3.24 -9.86 14.98
C ALA A 85 3.57 -10.58 13.67
N ASP A 86 2.56 -11.10 12.97
CA ASP A 86 2.75 -11.75 11.67
C ASP A 86 3.20 -10.74 10.61
N PHE A 87 2.58 -9.56 10.60
CA PHE A 87 2.98 -8.47 9.72
C PHE A 87 4.43 -8.05 9.95
N ASP A 88 4.80 -7.79 11.20
CA ASP A 88 6.16 -7.35 11.55
C ASP A 88 7.20 -8.40 11.17
N ARG A 89 6.88 -9.67 11.39
CA ARG A 89 7.78 -10.78 11.05
C ARG A 89 8.03 -10.86 9.54
N ALA A 90 6.98 -10.77 8.75
CA ALA A 90 7.08 -10.88 7.29
C ALA A 90 7.77 -9.65 6.69
N VAL A 91 7.32 -8.45 7.04
CA VAL A 91 7.87 -7.20 6.54
C VAL A 91 9.28 -6.98 7.05
N GLY A 92 9.55 -7.27 8.31
CA GLY A 92 10.90 -7.17 8.89
C GLY A 92 11.89 -8.07 8.17
N ARG A 93 11.48 -9.28 7.81
CA ARG A 93 12.32 -10.21 7.05
C ARG A 93 12.70 -9.65 5.68
N LEU A 94 11.74 -9.09 4.95
CA LEU A 94 11.98 -8.46 3.66
C LEU A 94 12.90 -7.25 3.76
N MET A 95 12.65 -6.38 4.73
CA MET A 95 13.45 -5.19 4.94
C MET A 95 14.89 -5.53 5.30
N ASN A 96 15.09 -6.58 6.09
CA ASN A 96 16.43 -7.04 6.48
C ASN A 96 17.17 -7.71 5.31
N ALA A 97 16.44 -8.32 4.38
CA ALA A 97 17.05 -8.97 3.21
C ALA A 97 17.64 -7.95 2.24
N ASP A 98 16.93 -6.84 2.00
CA ASP A 98 17.42 -5.76 1.13
C ASP A 98 16.87 -4.41 1.59
N PRO A 99 17.51 -3.75 2.56
CA PRO A 99 17.01 -2.49 3.12
C PRO A 99 16.98 -1.33 2.12
N LYS A 100 17.71 -1.42 1.03
CA LYS A 100 17.84 -0.33 0.04
C LYS A 100 17.02 -0.55 -1.21
N ALA A 101 16.46 -1.72 -1.40
CA ALA A 101 15.75 -2.07 -2.64
C ALA A 101 14.63 -1.11 -2.99
N MET A 102 13.96 -0.57 -1.99
CA MET A 102 12.81 0.32 -2.20
C MET A 102 13.20 1.77 -2.45
N ASN A 103 14.40 2.18 -2.06
CA ASN A 103 14.86 3.57 -2.22
C ASN A 103 14.92 3.97 -3.70
N GLU A 104 15.14 3.02 -4.58
CA GLU A 104 15.18 3.26 -6.01
C GLU A 104 13.87 3.79 -6.57
N TYR A 105 12.76 3.42 -5.96
CA TYR A 105 11.42 3.74 -6.46
C TYR A 105 10.77 4.91 -5.73
N GLU A 106 11.22 5.22 -4.53
CA GLU A 106 10.56 6.21 -3.67
C GLU A 106 10.97 7.65 -4.01
N ALA A 107 9.99 8.47 -4.39
CA ALA A 107 10.17 9.92 -4.53
C ALA A 107 10.15 10.63 -3.17
N ALA A 108 9.49 10.03 -2.18
CA ALA A 108 9.40 10.50 -0.81
C ALA A 108 9.18 9.31 0.13
N PRO A 109 9.47 9.45 1.43
CA PRO A 109 9.25 8.36 2.39
C PRO A 109 7.79 7.91 2.39
N ARG A 110 7.58 6.60 2.43
CA ARG A 110 6.26 6.02 2.52
C ARG A 110 5.59 6.36 3.85
N ARG A 111 4.29 6.49 3.82
CA ARG A 111 3.47 6.70 5.01
C ARG A 111 2.80 5.40 5.37
N ARG A 112 2.71 5.09 6.65
CA ARG A 112 2.13 3.84 7.14
C ARG A 112 1.14 4.08 8.26
N ALA A 113 0.09 3.26 8.27
CA ALA A 113 -0.82 3.17 9.39
C ALA A 113 -1.20 1.71 9.59
N VAL A 114 -1.33 1.32 10.85
CA VAL A 114 -1.90 0.03 11.21
C VAL A 114 -3.21 0.30 11.93
N VAL A 115 -4.28 -0.29 11.43
CA VAL A 115 -5.60 -0.11 11.98
C VAL A 115 -6.19 -1.45 12.42
N THR A 116 -6.98 -1.41 13.47
CA THR A 116 -7.72 -2.57 13.97
C THR A 116 -9.20 -2.34 13.71
N PRO A 117 -9.86 -3.25 12.99
CA PRO A 117 -11.29 -3.12 12.76
C PRO A 117 -12.07 -3.11 14.06
N SER A 118 -12.96 -2.11 14.21
CA SER A 118 -13.85 -1.99 15.36
C SER A 118 -15.27 -2.51 15.07
N ALA A 119 -15.63 -2.54 13.80
CA ALA A 119 -16.92 -3.04 13.34
C ALA A 119 -16.78 -3.62 11.93
N TRP A 120 -17.68 -4.50 11.57
CA TRP A 120 -17.61 -5.26 10.33
C TRP A 120 -18.89 -5.14 9.53
N ARG A 121 -18.71 -5.12 8.19
CA ARG A 121 -19.76 -5.48 7.24
C ARG A 121 -19.17 -6.43 6.23
N ILE A 122 -19.79 -7.57 6.05
CA ILE A 122 -19.38 -8.55 5.05
C ILE A 122 -20.42 -8.53 3.94
N GLY A 123 -19.96 -8.26 2.72
CA GLY A 123 -20.79 -8.28 1.53
C GLY A 123 -20.93 -9.69 0.96
N ALA A 124 -21.78 -9.83 -0.05
CA ALA A 124 -21.98 -11.08 -0.75
C ALA A 124 -20.91 -11.38 -1.80
N SER A 125 -20.21 -10.36 -2.28
CA SER A 125 -19.13 -10.53 -3.28
C SER A 125 -17.85 -11.05 -2.62
N LYS A 126 -17.06 -11.75 -3.39
CA LYS A 126 -15.77 -12.30 -2.97
C LYS A 126 -14.64 -11.38 -3.40
N PHE A 127 -13.48 -11.55 -2.78
CA PHE A 127 -12.26 -10.90 -3.26
C PHE A 127 -12.00 -11.30 -4.71
N PRO A 128 -11.47 -10.38 -5.54
CA PRO A 128 -10.99 -10.73 -6.87
C PRO A 128 -9.93 -11.83 -6.76
N GLU A 129 -9.96 -12.78 -7.67
CA GLU A 129 -8.88 -13.75 -7.77
C GLU A 129 -7.63 -13.01 -8.24
N ALA A 130 -6.51 -13.25 -7.55
CA ALA A 130 -5.23 -12.72 -8.00
C ALA A 130 -4.90 -13.33 -9.36
N SER A 131 -4.53 -12.49 -10.33
CA SER A 131 -3.99 -13.00 -11.59
C SER A 131 -2.67 -13.70 -11.32
N SER A 132 -2.28 -14.60 -12.21
CA SER A 132 -0.98 -15.31 -12.12
C SER A 132 0.22 -14.36 -12.13
N GLU A 133 0.02 -13.12 -12.56
CA GLU A 133 1.04 -12.08 -12.59
C GLU A 133 0.94 -11.11 -11.41
N GLY A 134 0.01 -11.34 -10.49
CA GLY A 134 -0.21 -10.45 -9.35
C GLY A 134 -0.84 -9.12 -9.71
N VAL A 135 -1.33 -8.96 -10.93
CA VAL A 135 -1.99 -7.75 -11.41
C VAL A 135 -3.47 -8.04 -11.61
N VAL A 136 -4.32 -7.23 -11.00
CA VAL A 136 -5.78 -7.27 -11.23
C VAL A 136 -6.08 -6.36 -12.41
N PRO A 137 -6.70 -6.85 -13.46
CA PRO A 137 -7.06 -6.02 -14.61
C PRO A 137 -8.11 -4.95 -14.28
#